data_5ad5f76a297734bbd886571b1e502380
#
_entry.id   5ad5f76a297734bbd886571b1e502380
#
_cell.length_a   1.000
_cell.length_b   1.000
_cell.length_c   1.000
_cell.angle_alpha   90.00
_cell.angle_beta   90.00
_cell.angle_gamma   90.00
#
_symmetry.space_group_name_H-M   'P 1'
#
loop_
_entity.id
_entity.type
_entity.pdbx_description
1 polymer ?
#
loop_
_entity_poly.entity_id
_entity_poly.type
_entity_poly.pdbx_seq_one_letter_code
_entity_poly.pdbx_strand_id
1 'polypeptide(L)'
;MLVTGGAGFIGSHLVDALVEHGDDVVVMDDFSGGFKRNVPPGVALRRGSVSREQDVVAAFADGPFDVVFHLAAYAAEGLSHHIKRFNYENNLVGSVNLINAAVNADVGHFVFLSSAAVYGHAAGTLTELDVPEPIDSYGIAKLAVEAELAVTERLFALPYTIFRPHNVYGTRQNIADRFRNVIGIFINQVMHGRPLSIFGDGHQQREFSHVADVVPALLAAPSSRDARNQCFNIGAESASSILDLAERVLAEFGRPDHPVVHLPARDEVVTIQLSHEKAVRVFDLPAPRTLAEGLAEMVSWAQTLGPQQPRWDPTIEIPRGLPPSWR
;
A
#
# COMPACT_ATOMS: atom_id res chain seq x y z
N MET A 1 -7.90 19.13 -1.86
CA MET A 1 -6.78 18.19 -1.75
C MET A 1 -6.77 17.25 -2.94
N LEU A 2 -5.61 16.77 -3.41
CA LEU A 2 -5.51 15.76 -4.45
C LEU A 2 -5.11 14.40 -3.84
N VAL A 3 -5.86 13.32 -4.12
CA VAL A 3 -5.54 11.96 -3.71
C VAL A 3 -5.31 11.10 -4.94
N THR A 4 -4.05 10.73 -5.22
CA THR A 4 -3.75 9.78 -6.29
C THR A 4 -3.86 8.35 -5.77
N GLY A 5 -4.42 7.44 -6.59
CA GLY A 5 -4.79 6.10 -6.13
C GLY A 5 -6.01 6.09 -5.19
N GLY A 6 -6.82 7.16 -5.22
CA GLY A 6 -7.97 7.33 -4.32
C GLY A 6 -9.15 6.39 -4.59
N ALA A 7 -9.19 5.70 -5.74
CA ALA A 7 -10.13 4.61 -5.99
C ALA A 7 -9.57 3.23 -5.58
N GLY A 8 -8.29 3.19 -5.18
CA GLY A 8 -7.62 2.01 -4.67
C GLY A 8 -8.01 1.66 -3.23
N PHE A 9 -7.31 0.69 -2.67
CA PHE A 9 -7.58 0.17 -1.32
C PHE A 9 -7.37 1.25 -0.25
N ILE A 10 -6.14 1.61 0.09
CA ILE A 10 -5.84 2.57 1.16
C ILE A 10 -6.38 3.97 0.81
N GLY A 11 -6.21 4.37 -0.47
CA GLY A 11 -6.64 5.68 -0.93
C GLY A 11 -8.14 5.94 -0.75
N SER A 12 -9.00 4.94 -0.96
CA SER A 12 -10.44 5.12 -0.81
C SER A 12 -10.88 5.30 0.66
N HIS A 13 -10.20 4.69 1.60
CA HIS A 13 -10.43 4.93 3.03
C HIS A 13 -9.96 6.33 3.45
N LEU A 14 -8.83 6.78 2.89
CA LEU A 14 -8.37 8.16 3.12
C LEU A 14 -9.34 9.18 2.52
N VAL A 15 -9.87 8.93 1.32
CA VAL A 15 -10.87 9.80 0.68
C VAL A 15 -12.12 9.92 1.55
N ASP A 16 -12.63 8.80 2.11
CA ASP A 16 -13.77 8.86 3.05
C ASP A 16 -13.44 9.74 4.26
N ALA A 17 -12.27 9.52 4.88
CA ALA A 17 -11.86 10.27 6.07
C ALA A 17 -11.69 11.77 5.78
N LEU A 18 -11.15 12.15 4.63
CA LEU A 18 -11.02 13.55 4.20
C LEU A 18 -12.38 14.20 3.97
N VAL A 19 -13.30 13.50 3.32
CA VAL A 19 -14.67 13.98 3.09
C VAL A 19 -15.43 14.14 4.42
N GLU A 20 -15.30 13.18 5.33
CA GLU A 20 -15.89 13.26 6.68
C GLU A 20 -15.27 14.39 7.51
N HIS A 21 -13.98 14.70 7.31
CA HIS A 21 -13.32 15.85 7.92
C HIS A 21 -13.79 17.20 7.35
N GLY A 22 -14.45 17.20 6.17
CA GLY A 22 -14.96 18.39 5.51
C GLY A 22 -14.04 18.98 4.44
N ASP A 23 -13.08 18.22 3.96
CA ASP A 23 -12.14 18.65 2.93
C ASP A 23 -12.72 18.50 1.52
N ASP A 24 -12.34 19.42 0.62
CA ASP A 24 -12.58 19.29 -0.80
C ASP A 24 -11.56 18.35 -1.46
N VAL A 25 -12.03 17.22 -1.96
CA VAL A 25 -11.18 16.14 -2.47
C VAL A 25 -11.36 15.95 -3.97
N VAL A 26 -10.23 15.89 -4.68
CA VAL A 26 -10.15 15.39 -6.06
C VAL A 26 -9.39 14.07 -6.05
N VAL A 27 -9.97 13.03 -6.62
CA VAL A 27 -9.33 11.72 -6.79
C VAL A 27 -8.77 11.60 -8.20
N MET A 28 -7.50 11.15 -8.32
CA MET A 28 -6.90 10.72 -9.57
C MET A 28 -6.58 9.23 -9.51
N ASP A 29 -7.12 8.43 -10.46
CA ASP A 29 -6.92 6.98 -10.50
C ASP A 29 -7.07 6.45 -11.94
N ASP A 30 -6.26 5.47 -12.35
CA ASP A 30 -6.35 4.84 -13.66
C ASP A 30 -7.22 3.58 -13.68
N PHE A 31 -7.65 3.13 -12.51
CA PHE A 31 -8.42 1.92 -12.24
C PHE A 31 -7.71 0.61 -12.58
N SER A 32 -6.38 0.61 -12.67
CA SER A 32 -5.61 -0.63 -12.82
C SER A 32 -5.75 -1.56 -11.61
N GLY A 33 -5.79 -1.00 -10.40
CA GLY A 33 -6.00 -1.73 -9.14
C GLY A 33 -7.20 -1.27 -8.32
N GLY A 34 -7.71 -0.07 -8.60
CA GLY A 34 -8.84 0.57 -7.94
C GLY A 34 -10.21 0.28 -8.59
N PHE A 35 -11.27 0.71 -7.91
CA PHE A 35 -12.65 0.51 -8.38
C PHE A 35 -13.44 1.81 -8.22
N LYS A 36 -14.15 2.23 -9.26
CA LYS A 36 -14.98 3.45 -9.22
C LYS A 36 -15.97 3.44 -8.03
N ARG A 37 -16.48 2.26 -7.67
CA ARG A 37 -17.41 2.08 -6.53
C ARG A 37 -16.81 2.43 -5.16
N ASN A 38 -15.47 2.53 -5.05
CA ASN A 38 -14.78 2.89 -3.82
C ASN A 38 -14.71 4.41 -3.61
N VAL A 39 -15.04 5.21 -4.63
CA VAL A 39 -15.04 6.68 -4.53
C VAL A 39 -16.45 7.13 -4.12
N PRO A 40 -16.58 7.91 -3.04
CA PRO A 40 -17.88 8.39 -2.58
C PRO A 40 -18.61 9.22 -3.64
N PRO A 41 -19.97 9.16 -3.68
CA PRO A 41 -20.75 10.03 -4.54
C PRO A 41 -20.45 11.51 -4.25
N GLY A 42 -20.29 12.31 -5.30
CA GLY A 42 -20.02 13.74 -5.19
C GLY A 42 -18.54 14.12 -5.14
N VAL A 43 -17.63 13.17 -4.88
CA VAL A 43 -16.18 13.41 -4.95
C VAL A 43 -15.75 13.53 -6.41
N ALA A 44 -15.00 14.59 -6.73
CA ALA A 44 -14.46 14.79 -8.07
C ALA A 44 -13.47 13.66 -8.42
N LEU A 45 -13.67 13.02 -9.58
CA LEU A 45 -12.90 11.87 -10.01
C LEU A 45 -12.31 12.10 -11.40
N ARG A 46 -10.99 12.16 -11.45
CA ARG A 46 -10.20 12.27 -12.68
C ARG A 46 -9.60 10.92 -13.03
N ARG A 47 -10.02 10.34 -14.17
CA ARG A 47 -9.37 9.14 -14.67
C ARG A 47 -8.05 9.50 -15.34
N GLY A 48 -6.93 8.94 -14.84
CA GLY A 48 -5.59 9.17 -15.40
C GLY A 48 -4.53 8.37 -14.67
N SER A 49 -3.40 8.17 -15.31
CA SER A 49 -2.23 7.48 -14.75
C SER A 49 -1.15 8.47 -14.36
N VAL A 50 -0.60 8.31 -13.15
CA VAL A 50 0.56 9.11 -12.70
C VAL A 50 1.78 8.94 -13.58
N SER A 51 1.93 7.79 -14.27
CA SER A 51 3.02 7.54 -15.20
C SER A 51 2.94 8.38 -16.49
N ARG A 52 1.80 9.03 -16.76
CA ARG A 52 1.60 9.91 -17.90
C ARG A 52 1.56 11.37 -17.45
N GLU A 53 2.61 12.13 -17.78
CA GLU A 53 2.75 13.54 -17.40
C GLU A 53 1.51 14.36 -17.76
N GLN A 54 0.97 14.18 -18.96
CA GLN A 54 -0.23 14.89 -19.42
C GLN A 54 -1.48 14.63 -18.57
N ASP A 55 -1.61 13.43 -18.00
CA ASP A 55 -2.73 13.11 -17.08
C ASP A 55 -2.55 13.83 -15.73
N VAL A 56 -1.30 13.92 -15.26
CA VAL A 56 -0.94 14.67 -14.04
C VAL A 56 -1.20 16.15 -14.23
N VAL A 57 -0.73 16.73 -15.32
CA VAL A 57 -1.00 18.16 -15.67
C VAL A 57 -2.50 18.43 -15.72
N ALA A 58 -3.27 17.53 -16.36
CA ALA A 58 -4.73 17.67 -16.41
C ALA A 58 -5.40 17.58 -15.04
N ALA A 59 -4.87 16.73 -14.13
CA ALA A 59 -5.39 16.65 -12.75
C ALA A 59 -5.10 17.92 -11.95
N PHE A 60 -3.92 18.51 -12.13
CA PHE A 60 -3.56 19.77 -11.46
C PHE A 60 -4.34 20.99 -11.97
N ALA A 61 -4.93 20.92 -13.17
CA ALA A 61 -5.85 21.96 -13.66
C ALA A 61 -7.16 22.05 -12.86
N ASP A 62 -7.50 21.05 -12.05
CA ASP A 62 -8.65 21.06 -11.12
C ASP A 62 -8.35 21.78 -9.80
N GLY A 63 -7.06 22.22 -9.56
CA GLY A 63 -6.61 22.91 -8.36
C GLY A 63 -7.06 24.38 -8.26
N PRO A 64 -6.52 25.12 -7.28
CA PRO A 64 -5.29 24.79 -6.53
C PRO A 64 -5.47 23.68 -5.48
N PHE A 65 -4.36 23.01 -5.15
CA PHE A 65 -4.33 21.98 -4.10
C PHE A 65 -3.40 22.39 -2.96
N ASP A 66 -3.91 22.44 -1.74
CA ASP A 66 -3.09 22.67 -0.55
C ASP A 66 -2.23 21.45 -0.21
N VAL A 67 -2.79 20.24 -0.44
CA VAL A 67 -2.14 18.97 -0.10
C VAL A 67 -2.30 17.97 -1.25
N VAL A 68 -1.22 17.25 -1.52
CA VAL A 68 -1.20 16.06 -2.39
C VAL A 68 -0.93 14.82 -1.54
N PHE A 69 -1.86 13.86 -1.57
CA PHE A 69 -1.66 12.52 -1.03
C PHE A 69 -1.33 11.56 -2.17
N HIS A 70 -0.07 11.11 -2.22
CA HIS A 70 0.39 10.20 -3.26
C HIS A 70 0.37 8.75 -2.78
N LEU A 71 -0.73 8.04 -3.10
CA LEU A 71 -0.94 6.63 -2.78
C LEU A 71 -0.99 5.73 -4.03
N ALA A 72 -1.02 6.33 -5.23
CA ALA A 72 -0.97 5.57 -6.48
C ALA A 72 0.35 4.79 -6.57
N ALA A 73 0.26 3.47 -6.64
CA ALA A 73 1.41 2.58 -6.79
C ALA A 73 0.95 1.18 -7.21
N TYR A 74 1.84 0.43 -7.84
CA TYR A 74 1.71 -1.01 -7.98
C TYR A 74 2.64 -1.69 -6.97
N ALA A 75 2.07 -2.14 -5.84
CA ALA A 75 2.79 -2.72 -4.71
C ALA A 75 2.81 -4.26 -4.82
N ALA A 76 3.81 -4.82 -5.49
CA ALA A 76 3.98 -6.26 -5.65
C ALA A 76 5.48 -6.59 -5.59
N GLU A 77 6.04 -6.64 -4.36
CA GLU A 77 7.47 -6.83 -4.08
C GLU A 77 8.08 -7.98 -4.89
N GLY A 78 7.63 -9.21 -4.66
CA GLY A 78 8.17 -10.39 -5.33
C GLY A 78 8.03 -10.38 -6.86
N LEU A 79 6.94 -9.78 -7.39
CA LEU A 79 6.74 -9.65 -8.82
C LEU A 79 7.60 -8.54 -9.43
N SER A 80 8.00 -7.54 -8.66
CA SER A 80 8.73 -6.37 -9.15
C SER A 80 10.04 -6.73 -9.89
N HIS A 81 10.66 -7.85 -9.54
CA HIS A 81 11.82 -8.39 -10.24
C HIS A 81 11.55 -8.78 -11.69
N HIS A 82 10.31 -9.14 -12.01
CA HIS A 82 9.87 -9.65 -13.30
C HIS A 82 9.18 -8.61 -14.17
N ILE A 83 8.90 -7.41 -13.62
CA ILE A 83 8.18 -6.28 -14.25
C ILE A 83 8.89 -4.95 -14.00
N LYS A 84 10.22 -4.92 -14.09
CA LYS A 84 11.06 -3.79 -13.64
C LYS A 84 10.68 -2.46 -14.29
N ARG A 85 10.54 -2.46 -15.62
CA ARG A 85 10.18 -1.25 -16.36
C ARG A 85 8.81 -0.73 -15.91
N PHE A 86 7.78 -1.60 -15.91
CA PHE A 86 6.45 -1.25 -15.45
C PHE A 86 6.48 -0.73 -13.99
N ASN A 87 7.25 -1.40 -13.11
CA ASN A 87 7.42 -0.98 -11.72
C ASN A 87 8.00 0.43 -11.62
N TYR A 88 9.09 0.73 -12.34
CA TYR A 88 9.72 2.06 -12.29
C TYR A 88 8.86 3.13 -12.99
N GLU A 89 8.18 2.82 -14.09
CA GLU A 89 7.28 3.76 -14.76
C GLU A 89 6.14 4.21 -13.82
N ASN A 90 5.56 3.29 -13.04
CA ASN A 90 4.46 3.62 -12.13
C ASN A 90 4.94 4.18 -10.79
N ASN A 91 5.92 3.54 -10.14
CA ASN A 91 6.27 3.84 -8.76
C ASN A 91 7.36 4.90 -8.61
N LEU A 92 8.19 5.14 -9.63
CA LEU A 92 9.24 6.17 -9.61
C LEU A 92 8.91 7.32 -10.57
N VAL A 93 8.79 7.06 -11.86
CA VAL A 93 8.52 8.12 -12.86
C VAL A 93 7.17 8.80 -12.56
N GLY A 94 6.14 8.02 -12.21
CA GLY A 94 4.85 8.57 -11.81
C GLY A 94 4.94 9.46 -10.58
N SER A 95 5.76 9.11 -9.60
CA SER A 95 6.00 9.95 -8.41
C SER A 95 6.74 11.25 -8.79
N VAL A 96 7.75 11.18 -9.66
CA VAL A 96 8.48 12.36 -10.15
C VAL A 96 7.56 13.32 -10.90
N ASN A 97 6.66 12.82 -11.76
CA ASN A 97 5.68 13.65 -12.44
C ASN A 97 4.80 14.44 -11.45
N LEU A 98 4.35 13.78 -10.38
CA LEU A 98 3.55 14.41 -9.32
C LEU A 98 4.35 15.42 -8.50
N ILE A 99 5.60 15.12 -8.13
CA ILE A 99 6.49 16.03 -7.40
C ILE A 99 6.72 17.29 -8.22
N ASN A 100 7.05 17.16 -9.52
CA ASN A 100 7.23 18.29 -10.43
C ASN A 100 5.98 19.16 -10.50
N ALA A 101 4.81 18.55 -10.66
CA ALA A 101 3.54 19.26 -10.71
C ALA A 101 3.21 19.95 -9.37
N ALA A 102 3.50 19.30 -8.24
CA ALA A 102 3.30 19.86 -6.92
C ALA A 102 4.19 21.09 -6.66
N VAL A 103 5.47 21.03 -7.05
CA VAL A 103 6.39 22.18 -6.97
C VAL A 103 5.88 23.34 -7.84
N ASN A 104 5.52 23.06 -9.10
CA ASN A 104 5.07 24.09 -10.06
C ASN A 104 3.72 24.72 -9.67
N ALA A 105 2.92 24.04 -8.85
CA ALA A 105 1.62 24.50 -8.36
C ALA A 105 1.66 25.04 -6.92
N ASP A 106 2.84 25.23 -6.34
CA ASP A 106 3.05 25.73 -4.96
C ASP A 106 2.24 24.93 -3.91
N VAL A 107 2.22 23.61 -4.03
CA VAL A 107 1.52 22.72 -3.07
C VAL A 107 2.11 22.88 -1.68
N GLY A 108 1.24 23.09 -0.67
CA GLY A 108 1.66 23.34 0.71
C GLY A 108 2.21 22.11 1.44
N HIS A 109 1.81 20.87 1.06
CA HIS A 109 2.31 19.64 1.67
C HIS A 109 2.16 18.42 0.76
N PHE A 110 3.18 17.55 0.71
CA PHE A 110 3.18 16.32 -0.07
C PHE A 110 3.26 15.10 0.86
N VAL A 111 2.20 14.30 0.93
CA VAL A 111 2.16 13.07 1.73
C VAL A 111 2.41 11.88 0.83
N PHE A 112 3.47 11.13 1.10
CA PHE A 112 3.90 9.98 0.31
C PHE A 112 3.74 8.67 1.07
N LEU A 113 3.00 7.72 0.47
CA LEU A 113 2.92 6.37 0.97
C LEU A 113 4.06 5.53 0.37
N SER A 114 5.15 5.41 1.13
CA SER A 114 6.29 4.55 0.85
C SER A 114 6.00 3.09 1.24
N SER A 115 6.96 2.35 1.74
CA SER A 115 6.80 0.94 2.16
C SER A 115 7.92 0.51 3.09
N ALA A 116 7.64 -0.46 3.97
CA ALA A 116 8.66 -1.21 4.70
C ALA A 116 9.66 -1.95 3.80
N ALA A 117 9.31 -2.21 2.54
CA ALA A 117 10.20 -2.82 1.55
C ALA A 117 11.51 -2.06 1.33
N VAL A 118 11.58 -0.78 1.72
CA VAL A 118 12.83 0.00 1.66
C VAL A 118 13.92 -0.53 2.57
N TYR A 119 13.57 -1.25 3.64
CA TYR A 119 14.55 -1.78 4.60
C TYR A 119 15.26 -3.06 4.13
N GLY A 120 14.63 -3.84 3.25
CA GLY A 120 15.20 -5.10 2.75
C GLY A 120 15.39 -6.16 3.82
N HIS A 121 16.55 -6.86 3.80
CA HIS A 121 16.92 -7.86 4.79
C HIS A 121 17.59 -7.20 6.00
N ALA A 122 16.82 -6.82 6.98
CA ALA A 122 17.34 -6.31 8.23
C ALA A 122 16.90 -7.20 9.40
N ALA A 123 17.70 -7.22 10.46
CA ALA A 123 17.45 -8.02 11.66
C ALA A 123 16.98 -7.14 12.82
N GLY A 124 16.09 -7.67 13.64
CA GLY A 124 15.55 -6.94 14.79
C GLY A 124 14.40 -6.01 14.47
N THR A 125 14.03 -5.17 15.43
CA THR A 125 12.99 -4.15 15.27
C THR A 125 13.60 -2.89 14.68
N LEU A 126 13.15 -2.51 13.49
CA LEU A 126 13.67 -1.38 12.72
C LEU A 126 12.95 -0.09 13.06
N THR A 127 13.69 0.98 13.08
CA THR A 127 13.21 2.34 13.27
C THR A 127 13.44 3.16 12.00
N GLU A 128 12.95 4.38 11.96
CA GLU A 128 13.18 5.30 10.84
C GLU A 128 14.64 5.79 10.75
N LEU A 129 15.47 5.50 11.75
CA LEU A 129 16.91 5.82 11.78
C LEU A 129 17.78 4.74 11.14
N ASP A 130 17.21 3.54 10.94
CA ASP A 130 17.93 2.45 10.28
C ASP A 130 18.11 2.74 8.80
N VAL A 131 19.28 2.37 8.27
CA VAL A 131 19.63 2.63 6.87
C VAL A 131 18.81 1.73 5.96
N PRO A 132 18.06 2.29 5.01
CA PRO A 132 17.31 1.49 4.03
C PRO A 132 18.26 0.76 3.05
N GLU A 133 18.04 -0.55 2.86
CA GLU A 133 18.79 -1.40 1.93
C GLU A 133 17.84 -2.30 1.13
N PRO A 134 17.02 -1.75 0.22
CA PRO A 134 16.00 -2.50 -0.48
C PRO A 134 16.58 -3.60 -1.35
N ILE A 135 15.93 -4.78 -1.35
CA ILE A 135 16.36 -5.96 -2.08
C ILE A 135 15.54 -6.22 -3.35
N ASP A 136 14.47 -5.49 -3.57
CA ASP A 136 13.59 -5.65 -4.72
C ASP A 136 13.36 -4.33 -5.47
N SER A 137 12.90 -4.42 -6.71
CA SER A 137 12.72 -3.24 -7.57
C SER A 137 11.62 -2.30 -7.08
N TYR A 138 10.65 -2.80 -6.29
CA TYR A 138 9.61 -1.97 -5.69
C TYR A 138 10.18 -1.14 -4.54
N GLY A 139 10.91 -1.76 -3.60
CA GLY A 139 11.58 -1.06 -2.50
C GLY A 139 12.60 -0.03 -3.00
N ILE A 140 13.38 -0.36 -4.05
CA ILE A 140 14.30 0.58 -4.70
C ILE A 140 13.54 1.81 -5.23
N ALA A 141 12.41 1.61 -5.92
CA ALA A 141 11.62 2.71 -6.45
C ALA A 141 11.08 3.60 -5.32
N LYS A 142 10.56 3.00 -4.23
CA LYS A 142 10.05 3.74 -3.08
C LYS A 142 11.13 4.56 -2.40
N LEU A 143 12.31 3.97 -2.14
CA LEU A 143 13.46 4.67 -1.54
C LEU A 143 13.96 5.81 -2.42
N ALA A 144 13.98 5.63 -3.73
CA ALA A 144 14.37 6.70 -4.65
C ALA A 144 13.44 7.92 -4.55
N VAL A 145 12.13 7.70 -4.39
CA VAL A 145 11.16 8.79 -4.20
C VAL A 145 11.35 9.48 -2.83
N GLU A 146 11.65 8.72 -1.77
CA GLU A 146 11.96 9.32 -0.46
C GLU A 146 13.17 10.27 -0.54
N ALA A 147 14.24 9.83 -1.23
CA ALA A 147 15.43 10.64 -1.45
C ALA A 147 15.14 11.88 -2.31
N GLU A 148 14.31 11.73 -3.36
CA GLU A 148 13.88 12.84 -4.23
C GLU A 148 13.07 13.89 -3.46
N LEU A 149 12.15 13.48 -2.58
CA LEU A 149 11.40 14.41 -1.73
C LEU A 149 12.29 15.23 -0.81
N ALA A 150 13.32 14.61 -0.21
CA ALA A 150 14.28 15.30 0.64
C ALA A 150 15.13 16.34 -0.15
N VAL A 151 15.48 16.03 -1.39
CA VAL A 151 16.18 16.98 -2.29
C VAL A 151 15.25 18.10 -2.73
N THR A 152 14.01 17.75 -3.10
CA THR A 152 12.99 18.70 -3.55
C THR A 152 12.63 19.71 -2.46
N GLU A 153 12.47 19.27 -1.22
CA GLU A 153 12.24 20.18 -0.08
C GLU A 153 13.37 21.19 0.08
N ARG A 154 14.62 20.71 0.05
CA ARG A 154 15.80 21.58 0.20
C ARG A 154 15.93 22.62 -0.93
N LEU A 155 15.56 22.27 -2.18
CA LEU A 155 15.75 23.13 -3.36
C LEU A 155 14.53 23.99 -3.64
N PHE A 156 13.33 23.49 -3.40
CA PHE A 156 12.07 24.12 -3.81
C PHE A 156 11.10 24.34 -2.66
N ALA A 157 11.50 23.99 -1.42
CA ALA A 157 10.71 24.17 -0.22
C ALA A 157 9.33 23.48 -0.25
N LEU A 158 9.19 22.34 -0.95
CA LEU A 158 7.98 21.49 -0.91
C LEU A 158 8.01 20.65 0.37
N PRO A 159 7.19 20.93 1.38
CA PRO A 159 7.16 20.13 2.59
C PRO A 159 6.57 18.76 2.32
N TYR A 160 7.09 17.73 3.01
CA TYR A 160 6.61 16.38 2.83
C TYR A 160 6.41 15.62 4.15
N THR A 161 5.64 14.53 4.08
CA THR A 161 5.63 13.48 5.10
C THR A 161 5.64 12.13 4.39
N ILE A 162 6.50 11.22 4.85
CA ILE A 162 6.66 9.88 4.30
C ILE A 162 6.13 8.87 5.30
N PHE A 163 5.32 7.91 4.84
CA PHE A 163 4.88 6.78 5.64
C PHE A 163 5.40 5.47 5.05
N ARG A 164 5.97 4.59 5.88
CA ARG A 164 6.44 3.25 5.55
C ARG A 164 5.53 2.19 6.20
N PRO A 165 4.37 1.91 5.61
CA PRO A 165 3.51 0.82 6.10
C PRO A 165 4.08 -0.54 5.70
N HIS A 166 3.61 -1.59 6.42
CA HIS A 166 3.82 -2.97 6.01
C HIS A 166 2.50 -3.74 6.00
N ASN A 167 2.34 -4.64 5.03
CA ASN A 167 1.23 -5.59 4.84
C ASN A 167 -0.15 -5.05 5.25
N VAL A 168 -0.49 -3.86 4.77
CA VAL A 168 -1.81 -3.27 5.05
C VAL A 168 -2.91 -4.14 4.47
N TYR A 169 -3.96 -4.43 5.25
CA TYR A 169 -5.12 -5.23 4.84
C TYR A 169 -6.42 -4.58 5.33
N GLY A 170 -7.55 -5.01 4.77
CA GLY A 170 -8.88 -4.53 5.14
C GLY A 170 -9.85 -4.55 3.98
N THR A 171 -11.04 -3.98 4.20
CA THR A 171 -12.08 -3.87 3.21
C THR A 171 -11.63 -3.07 1.99
N ARG A 172 -12.31 -3.22 0.84
CA ARG A 172 -11.98 -2.59 -0.46
C ARG A 172 -10.64 -3.01 -1.08
N GLN A 173 -9.88 -3.93 -0.46
CA GLN A 173 -8.69 -4.50 -1.08
C GLN A 173 -9.07 -5.27 -2.34
N ASN A 174 -8.24 -5.18 -3.40
CA ASN A 174 -8.42 -6.02 -4.59
C ASN A 174 -7.97 -7.45 -4.29
N ILE A 175 -8.90 -8.28 -3.79
CA ILE A 175 -8.64 -9.68 -3.42
C ILE A 175 -8.39 -10.60 -4.62
N ALA A 176 -8.67 -10.13 -5.85
CA ALA A 176 -8.39 -10.88 -7.06
C ALA A 176 -6.93 -10.77 -7.53
N ASP A 177 -6.17 -9.79 -7.01
CA ASP A 177 -4.77 -9.62 -7.36
C ASP A 177 -3.93 -10.73 -6.72
N ARG A 178 -3.41 -11.63 -7.55
CA ARG A 178 -2.66 -12.82 -7.12
C ARG A 178 -1.21 -12.56 -6.71
N PHE A 179 -0.75 -11.31 -6.81
CA PHE A 179 0.63 -10.92 -6.56
C PHE A 179 0.81 -10.04 -5.32
N ARG A 180 -0.29 -9.57 -4.75
CA ARG A 180 -0.27 -8.67 -3.59
C ARG A 180 -0.60 -9.42 -2.31
N ASN A 181 -0.87 -8.71 -1.28
CA ASN A 181 -1.11 -9.15 0.10
C ASN A 181 -1.79 -10.53 0.25
N VAL A 182 -1.12 -11.41 1.00
CA VAL A 182 -1.50 -12.81 1.20
C VAL A 182 -2.91 -12.99 1.79
N ILE A 183 -3.38 -12.06 2.67
CA ILE A 183 -4.74 -12.14 3.25
C ILE A 183 -5.81 -12.12 2.15
N GLY A 184 -5.72 -11.17 1.21
CA GLY A 184 -6.66 -11.09 0.09
C GLY A 184 -6.60 -12.32 -0.81
N ILE A 185 -5.40 -12.85 -1.05
CA ILE A 185 -5.19 -14.08 -1.82
C ILE A 185 -5.88 -15.28 -1.13
N PHE A 186 -5.65 -15.48 0.16
CA PHE A 186 -6.23 -16.58 0.93
C PHE A 186 -7.77 -16.49 0.95
N ILE A 187 -8.32 -15.33 1.26
CA ILE A 187 -9.77 -15.09 1.25
C ILE A 187 -10.35 -15.48 -0.11
N ASN A 188 -9.77 -14.98 -1.21
CA ASN A 188 -10.28 -15.26 -2.55
C ASN A 188 -10.12 -16.74 -2.95
N GLN A 189 -9.04 -17.42 -2.53
CA GLN A 189 -8.84 -18.86 -2.74
C GLN A 189 -9.92 -19.68 -2.03
N VAL A 190 -10.20 -19.40 -0.74
CA VAL A 190 -11.28 -20.10 0.01
C VAL A 190 -12.63 -19.89 -0.65
N MET A 191 -12.95 -18.68 -1.09
CA MET A 191 -14.21 -18.35 -1.74
C MET A 191 -14.39 -19.06 -3.09
N HIS A 192 -13.29 -19.34 -3.81
CA HIS A 192 -13.29 -20.15 -5.02
C HIS A 192 -13.24 -21.67 -4.76
N GLY A 193 -13.13 -22.13 -3.51
CA GLY A 193 -12.92 -23.54 -3.19
C GLY A 193 -11.53 -24.06 -3.61
N ARG A 194 -10.55 -23.18 -3.84
CA ARG A 194 -9.18 -23.54 -4.22
C ARG A 194 -8.33 -23.71 -2.95
N PRO A 195 -7.36 -24.64 -2.94
CA PRO A 195 -6.44 -24.78 -1.81
C PRO A 195 -5.73 -23.45 -1.50
N LEU A 196 -5.44 -23.19 -0.21
CA LEU A 196 -4.54 -22.12 0.17
C LEU A 196 -3.12 -22.45 -0.27
N SER A 197 -2.43 -21.50 -0.89
CA SER A 197 -1.08 -21.67 -1.40
C SER A 197 -0.07 -21.00 -0.49
N ILE A 198 0.75 -21.77 0.22
CA ILE A 198 1.81 -21.29 1.10
C ILE A 198 3.16 -21.55 0.42
N PHE A 199 4.01 -20.52 0.28
CA PHE A 199 5.36 -20.68 -0.21
C PHE A 199 6.31 -21.08 0.93
N GLY A 200 7.11 -22.13 0.73
CA GLY A 200 7.96 -22.67 1.77
C GLY A 200 7.19 -23.43 2.85
N ASP A 201 7.71 -23.41 4.06
CA ASP A 201 7.11 -24.05 5.25
C ASP A 201 6.01 -23.22 5.93
N GLY A 202 5.89 -21.94 5.61
CA GLY A 202 4.90 -21.02 6.18
C GLY A 202 5.28 -20.41 7.53
N HIS A 203 6.50 -20.63 8.02
CA HIS A 203 6.99 -20.07 9.29
C HIS A 203 7.51 -18.62 9.17
N GLN A 204 7.61 -18.07 7.95
CA GLN A 204 7.95 -16.68 7.76
C GLN A 204 6.95 -15.76 8.46
N GLN A 205 7.49 -14.79 9.20
CA GLN A 205 6.69 -13.86 10.03
C GLN A 205 6.37 -12.58 9.26
N ARG A 206 5.15 -12.07 9.42
CA ARG A 206 4.71 -10.77 8.89
C ARG A 206 3.88 -10.04 9.92
N GLU A 207 4.07 -8.76 10.01
CA GLU A 207 3.15 -7.87 10.71
C GLU A 207 2.04 -7.46 9.72
N PHE A 208 0.79 -7.52 10.16
CA PHE A 208 -0.38 -7.18 9.34
C PHE A 208 -1.10 -5.99 9.95
N SER A 209 -1.14 -4.89 9.21
CA SER A 209 -1.73 -3.62 9.67
C SER A 209 -3.12 -3.43 9.08
N HIS A 210 -4.12 -3.23 9.93
CA HIS A 210 -5.45 -2.92 9.42
C HIS A 210 -5.48 -1.49 8.84
N VAL A 211 -6.19 -1.28 7.73
CA VAL A 211 -6.23 0.03 7.05
C VAL A 211 -6.74 1.15 7.94
N ALA A 212 -7.65 0.86 8.86
CA ALA A 212 -8.17 1.83 9.82
C ALA A 212 -7.13 2.32 10.84
N ASP A 213 -6.00 1.61 11.01
CA ASP A 213 -4.90 2.02 11.89
C ASP A 213 -3.87 2.88 11.13
N VAL A 214 -3.92 2.87 9.79
CA VAL A 214 -3.01 3.63 8.93
C VAL A 214 -3.59 4.99 8.55
N VAL A 215 -4.86 5.04 8.19
CA VAL A 215 -5.54 6.24 7.67
C VAL A 215 -5.49 7.45 8.63
N PRO A 216 -5.66 7.31 9.95
CA PRO A 216 -5.62 8.45 10.87
C PRO A 216 -4.31 9.25 10.82
N ALA A 217 -3.16 8.57 10.71
CA ALA A 217 -1.88 9.25 10.59
C ALA A 217 -1.72 9.98 9.25
N LEU A 218 -2.19 9.38 8.15
CA LEU A 218 -2.20 10.02 6.83
C LEU A 218 -3.04 11.31 6.88
N LEU A 219 -4.24 11.24 7.46
CA LEU A 219 -5.15 12.38 7.59
C LEU A 219 -4.53 13.51 8.44
N ALA A 220 -3.88 13.18 9.54
CA ALA A 220 -3.30 14.15 10.46
C ALA A 220 -1.99 14.79 9.98
N ALA A 221 -1.26 14.15 9.04
CA ALA A 221 0.08 14.55 8.63
C ALA A 221 0.19 16.01 8.16
N PRO A 222 -0.70 16.54 7.29
CA PRO A 222 -0.58 17.92 6.81
C PRO A 222 -0.72 18.99 7.90
N SER A 223 -1.46 18.69 8.96
CA SER A 223 -1.72 19.59 10.08
C SER A 223 -0.68 19.51 11.19
N SER A 224 0.16 18.47 11.20
CA SER A 224 1.19 18.23 12.22
C SER A 224 2.50 18.90 11.85
N ARG A 225 2.97 19.84 12.70
CA ARG A 225 4.30 20.46 12.53
C ARG A 225 5.42 19.45 12.72
N ASP A 226 5.24 18.48 13.61
CA ASP A 226 6.23 17.44 13.93
C ASP A 226 6.31 16.34 12.86
N ALA A 227 5.34 16.31 11.95
CA ALA A 227 5.33 15.41 10.80
C ALA A 227 6.05 16.01 9.58
N ARG A 228 6.26 17.32 9.55
CA ARG A 228 6.84 18.01 8.40
C ARG A 228 8.28 17.56 8.14
N ASN A 229 8.57 17.14 6.92
CA ASN A 229 9.88 16.67 6.46
C ASN A 229 10.37 15.45 7.25
N GLN A 230 9.44 14.59 7.67
CA GLN A 230 9.72 13.40 8.45
C GLN A 230 9.24 12.12 7.75
N CYS A 231 9.89 11.01 8.11
CA CYS A 231 9.47 9.65 7.76
C CYS A 231 8.91 8.95 9.01
N PHE A 232 7.89 8.12 8.82
CA PHE A 232 7.24 7.35 9.88
C PHE A 232 7.01 5.90 9.45
N ASN A 233 7.45 4.95 10.27
CA ASN A 233 6.94 3.59 10.21
C ASN A 233 5.52 3.57 10.76
N ILE A 234 4.61 2.84 10.11
CA ILE A 234 3.21 2.79 10.53
C ILE A 234 2.62 1.41 10.34
N GLY A 235 1.89 0.91 11.36
CA GLY A 235 1.23 -0.38 11.28
C GLY A 235 1.00 -1.06 12.63
N ALA A 236 0.91 -2.39 12.64
CA ALA A 236 0.69 -3.21 13.82
C ALA A 236 2.01 -3.68 14.44
N GLU A 237 1.98 -3.93 15.75
CA GLU A 237 3.17 -4.29 16.53
C GLU A 237 3.39 -5.81 16.68
N SER A 238 2.48 -6.64 16.14
CA SER A 238 2.55 -8.09 16.31
C SER A 238 2.69 -8.82 15.00
N ALA A 239 3.73 -9.65 14.90
CA ALA A 239 3.95 -10.53 13.77
C ALA A 239 3.16 -11.83 13.92
N SER A 240 2.70 -12.37 12.81
CA SER A 240 2.08 -13.70 12.70
C SER A 240 2.75 -14.49 11.60
N SER A 241 2.86 -15.83 11.76
CA SER A 241 3.32 -16.69 10.70
C SER A 241 2.27 -16.80 9.59
N ILE A 242 2.70 -17.16 8.39
CA ILE A 242 1.76 -17.40 7.28
C ILE A 242 0.87 -18.62 7.56
N LEU A 243 1.37 -19.61 8.31
CA LEU A 243 0.56 -20.75 8.78
C LEU A 243 -0.54 -20.28 9.75
N ASP A 244 -0.20 -19.53 10.80
CA ASP A 244 -1.16 -18.99 11.75
C ASP A 244 -2.21 -18.09 11.05
N LEU A 245 -1.78 -17.27 10.09
CA LEU A 245 -2.70 -16.49 9.26
C LEU A 245 -3.67 -17.39 8.48
N ALA A 246 -3.17 -18.45 7.85
CA ALA A 246 -4.00 -19.38 7.07
C ALA A 246 -5.06 -20.03 7.96
N GLU A 247 -4.68 -20.52 9.16
CA GLU A 247 -5.60 -21.11 10.15
C GLU A 247 -6.68 -20.10 10.58
N ARG A 248 -6.29 -18.85 10.86
CA ARG A 248 -7.24 -17.79 11.25
C ARG A 248 -8.22 -17.46 10.11
N VAL A 249 -7.73 -17.32 8.88
CA VAL A 249 -8.62 -17.09 7.72
C VAL A 249 -9.60 -18.25 7.54
N LEU A 250 -9.14 -19.50 7.66
CA LEU A 250 -10.01 -20.66 7.57
C LEU A 250 -11.04 -20.73 8.70
N ALA A 251 -10.66 -20.35 9.91
CA ALA A 251 -11.56 -20.27 11.06
C ALA A 251 -12.68 -19.25 10.82
N GLU A 252 -12.37 -18.05 10.28
CA GLU A 252 -13.38 -17.04 9.94
C GLU A 252 -14.38 -17.53 8.88
N PHE A 253 -13.98 -18.43 7.96
CA PHE A 253 -14.88 -19.06 7.01
C PHE A 253 -15.62 -20.29 7.59
N GLY A 254 -15.31 -20.74 8.81
CA GLY A 254 -15.82 -21.99 9.37
C GLY A 254 -15.38 -23.24 8.59
N ARG A 255 -14.17 -23.20 7.99
CA ARG A 255 -13.62 -24.27 7.12
C ARG A 255 -12.25 -24.76 7.57
N PRO A 256 -12.09 -25.29 8.80
CA PRO A 256 -10.79 -25.72 9.31
C PRO A 256 -10.12 -26.83 8.50
N ASP A 257 -10.89 -27.68 7.81
CA ASP A 257 -10.40 -28.78 6.99
C ASP A 257 -10.15 -28.39 5.51
N HIS A 258 -10.17 -27.09 5.19
CA HIS A 258 -9.94 -26.64 3.81
C HIS A 258 -8.49 -26.95 3.37
N PRO A 259 -8.28 -27.44 2.12
CA PRO A 259 -6.95 -27.84 1.68
C PRO A 259 -5.93 -26.72 1.71
N VAL A 260 -4.72 -27.04 2.17
CA VAL A 260 -3.54 -26.16 2.13
C VAL A 260 -2.46 -26.89 1.32
N VAL A 261 -1.78 -26.20 0.41
CA VAL A 261 -0.68 -26.73 -0.39
C VAL A 261 0.58 -25.90 -0.19
N HIS A 262 1.70 -26.57 -0.01
CA HIS A 262 3.00 -25.94 0.09
C HIS A 262 3.67 -25.89 -1.29
N LEU A 263 4.06 -24.69 -1.70
CA LEU A 263 4.78 -24.43 -2.93
C LEU A 263 6.28 -24.26 -2.63
N PRO A 264 7.17 -24.39 -3.63
CA PRO A 264 8.60 -24.11 -3.42
C PRO A 264 8.81 -22.75 -2.77
N ALA A 265 9.76 -22.67 -1.82
CA ALA A 265 10.13 -21.42 -1.16
C ALA A 265 10.58 -20.37 -2.19
N ARG A 266 10.31 -19.11 -1.91
CA ARG A 266 10.77 -17.95 -2.68
C ARG A 266 11.90 -17.26 -1.92
N ASP A 267 12.69 -16.50 -2.64
CA ASP A 267 13.63 -15.55 -2.04
C ASP A 267 12.83 -14.34 -1.56
N GLU A 268 12.59 -14.30 -0.25
CA GLU A 268 11.81 -13.23 0.40
C GLU A 268 12.31 -12.99 1.82
N VAL A 269 12.05 -11.82 2.36
CA VAL A 269 12.40 -11.47 3.73
C VAL A 269 11.71 -12.44 4.70
N VAL A 270 12.48 -13.08 5.59
CA VAL A 270 11.95 -14.06 6.54
C VAL A 270 11.16 -13.37 7.65
N THR A 271 11.68 -12.29 8.21
CA THR A 271 11.03 -11.52 9.28
C THR A 271 11.40 -10.05 9.13
N ILE A 272 10.40 -9.19 9.20
CA ILE A 272 10.57 -7.74 9.34
C ILE A 272 9.67 -7.27 10.48
N GLN A 273 10.23 -6.53 11.41
CA GLN A 273 9.50 -5.88 12.50
C GLN A 273 9.85 -4.40 12.50
N LEU A 274 8.85 -3.55 12.67
CA LEU A 274 9.02 -2.10 12.69
C LEU A 274 8.59 -1.53 14.05
N SER A 275 9.35 -0.56 14.56
CA SER A 275 8.88 0.29 15.65
C SER A 275 7.93 1.35 15.08
N HIS A 276 6.78 1.50 15.71
CA HIS A 276 5.78 2.51 15.38
C HIS A 276 5.70 3.63 16.43
N GLU A 277 6.59 3.62 17.43
CA GLU A 277 6.59 4.57 18.57
C GLU A 277 6.60 6.03 18.12
N LYS A 278 7.34 6.34 17.05
CA LYS A 278 7.41 7.70 16.51
C LYS A 278 6.04 8.14 15.97
N ALA A 279 5.38 7.31 15.19
CA ALA A 279 4.05 7.61 14.65
C ALA A 279 3.00 7.72 15.76
N VAL A 280 2.98 6.77 16.70
CA VAL A 280 2.06 6.79 17.86
C VAL A 280 2.21 8.09 18.63
N ARG A 281 3.43 8.51 18.95
CA ARG A 281 3.70 9.75 19.71
C ARG A 281 3.31 11.03 18.95
N VAL A 282 3.61 11.10 17.64
CA VAL A 282 3.39 12.33 16.85
C VAL A 282 1.92 12.50 16.47
N PHE A 283 1.22 11.42 16.21
CA PHE A 283 -0.16 11.46 15.75
C PHE A 283 -1.20 11.04 16.81
N ASP A 284 -0.75 10.75 18.05
CA ASP A 284 -1.61 10.29 19.16
C ASP A 284 -2.50 9.10 18.73
N LEU A 285 -1.87 8.11 18.07
CA LEU A 285 -2.60 6.98 17.52
C LEU A 285 -3.11 6.06 18.64
N PRO A 286 -4.35 5.57 18.53
CA PRO A 286 -4.87 4.56 19.46
C PRO A 286 -4.13 3.22 19.27
N ALA A 287 -4.33 2.30 20.22
CA ALA A 287 -3.87 0.93 20.07
C ALA A 287 -4.42 0.33 18.76
N PRO A 288 -3.58 -0.35 17.95
CA PRO A 288 -4.01 -0.92 16.69
C PRO A 288 -5.00 -2.07 16.90
N ARG A 289 -5.84 -2.31 15.92
CA ARG A 289 -6.77 -3.44 15.90
C ARG A 289 -6.01 -4.76 15.91
N THR A 290 -6.57 -5.74 16.61
CA THR A 290 -6.03 -7.10 16.56
C THR A 290 -6.24 -7.72 15.17
N LEU A 291 -5.36 -8.64 14.77
CA LEU A 291 -5.49 -9.37 13.51
C LEU A 291 -6.85 -10.10 13.42
N ALA A 292 -7.36 -10.64 14.55
CA ALA A 292 -8.64 -11.33 14.59
C ALA A 292 -9.82 -10.39 14.25
N GLU A 293 -9.88 -9.21 14.85
CA GLU A 293 -10.93 -8.22 14.59
C GLU A 293 -10.91 -7.78 13.12
N GLY A 294 -9.70 -7.47 12.57
CA GLY A 294 -9.56 -7.04 11.20
C GLY A 294 -9.87 -8.14 10.18
N LEU A 295 -9.53 -9.40 10.48
CA LEU A 295 -9.87 -10.54 9.61
C LEU A 295 -11.39 -10.79 9.60
N ALA A 296 -12.06 -10.76 10.75
CA ALA A 296 -13.52 -10.90 10.81
C ALA A 296 -14.23 -9.84 9.94
N GLU A 297 -13.79 -8.57 10.03
CA GLU A 297 -14.33 -7.48 9.21
C GLU A 297 -14.07 -7.74 7.71
N MET A 298 -12.82 -8.05 7.34
CA MET A 298 -12.43 -8.22 5.93
C MET A 298 -13.09 -9.46 5.30
N VAL A 299 -13.20 -10.58 6.02
CA VAL A 299 -13.87 -11.80 5.53
C VAL A 299 -15.36 -11.54 5.35
N SER A 300 -16.04 -10.91 6.32
CA SER A 300 -17.45 -10.54 6.19
C SER A 300 -17.69 -9.66 4.97
N TRP A 301 -16.86 -8.63 4.77
CA TRP A 301 -16.94 -7.78 3.58
C TRP A 301 -16.71 -8.58 2.28
N ALA A 302 -15.70 -9.44 2.24
CA ALA A 302 -15.38 -10.22 1.06
C ALA A 302 -16.51 -11.20 0.70
N GLN A 303 -17.17 -11.79 1.69
CA GLN A 303 -18.35 -12.64 1.46
C GLN A 303 -19.51 -11.88 0.80
N THR A 304 -19.73 -10.60 1.16
CA THR A 304 -20.74 -9.78 0.46
C THR A 304 -20.34 -9.44 -0.97
N LEU A 305 -19.03 -9.31 -1.24
CA LEU A 305 -18.50 -9.04 -2.57
C LEU A 305 -18.58 -10.26 -3.50
N GLY A 306 -18.48 -11.47 -2.94
CA GLY A 306 -18.35 -12.72 -3.67
C GLY A 306 -16.95 -12.97 -4.25
N PRO A 307 -16.67 -14.18 -4.76
CA PRO A 307 -15.38 -14.53 -5.34
C PRO A 307 -15.05 -13.65 -6.55
N GLN A 308 -13.81 -13.16 -6.61
CA GLN A 308 -13.38 -12.20 -7.62
C GLN A 308 -12.39 -12.84 -8.61
N GLN A 309 -12.46 -12.40 -9.87
CA GLN A 309 -11.50 -12.78 -10.91
C GLN A 309 -10.52 -11.61 -11.18
N PRO A 310 -9.24 -11.91 -11.50
CA PRO A 310 -8.30 -10.88 -11.94
C PRO A 310 -8.85 -10.14 -13.17
N ARG A 311 -8.80 -8.79 -13.13
CA ARG A 311 -9.24 -7.97 -14.27
C ARG A 311 -8.08 -7.59 -15.16
N TRP A 312 -6.89 -7.59 -14.61
CA TRP A 312 -5.67 -7.20 -15.28
C TRP A 312 -4.46 -7.76 -14.52
N ASP A 313 -3.45 -8.18 -15.25
CA ASP A 313 -2.13 -8.55 -14.72
C ASP A 313 -1.07 -7.76 -15.50
N PRO A 314 0.04 -7.33 -14.90
CA PRO A 314 1.13 -6.69 -15.63
C PRO A 314 1.80 -7.69 -16.58
N THR A 315 2.27 -7.19 -17.73
CA THR A 315 3.05 -8.00 -18.65
C THR A 315 4.38 -8.40 -18.02
N ILE A 316 4.65 -9.72 -17.99
CA ILE A 316 5.92 -10.24 -17.51
C ILE A 316 7.04 -9.88 -18.49
N GLU A 317 8.01 -9.10 -18.01
CA GLU A 317 9.17 -8.64 -18.79
C GLU A 317 10.34 -9.63 -18.71
N ILE A 318 10.50 -10.29 -17.56
CA ILE A 318 11.58 -11.26 -17.30
C ILE A 318 10.94 -12.58 -16.85
N PRO A 319 10.68 -13.54 -17.77
CA PRO A 319 10.08 -14.83 -17.42
C PRO A 319 11.04 -15.81 -16.71
N ARG A 320 12.35 -15.52 -16.76
CA ARG A 320 13.37 -16.36 -16.11
C ARG A 320 13.19 -16.32 -14.60
N GLY A 321 13.08 -17.48 -13.96
CA GLY A 321 12.91 -17.61 -12.51
C GLY A 321 11.48 -17.32 -12.01
N LEU A 322 10.53 -17.01 -12.91
CA LEU A 322 9.15 -16.80 -12.52
C LEU A 322 8.54 -18.08 -11.92
N PRO A 323 7.95 -18.02 -10.72
CA PRO A 323 7.27 -19.17 -10.12
C PRO A 323 6.24 -19.78 -11.07
N PRO A 324 6.12 -21.12 -11.17
CA PRO A 324 5.12 -21.74 -12.05
C PRO A 324 3.68 -21.30 -11.79
N SER A 325 3.34 -21.00 -10.52
CA SER A 325 2.04 -20.51 -10.09
C SER A 325 1.72 -19.07 -10.57
N TRP A 326 2.70 -18.37 -11.14
CA TRP A 326 2.57 -16.99 -11.65
C TRP A 326 2.54 -16.93 -13.19
N ARG A 327 2.71 -18.08 -13.85
CA ARG A 327 2.65 -18.19 -15.31
C ARG A 327 1.22 -18.23 -15.84
#